data_53d6b69b3789aff3d26242884284483a
#
_entry.id   53d6b69b3789aff3d26242884284483a
#
_cell.length_a   1.000
_cell.length_b   1.000
_cell.length_c   1.000
_cell.angle_alpha   90.00
_cell.angle_beta   90.00
_cell.angle_gamma   90.00
#
_symmetry.space_group_name_H-M   'P 1'
#
loop_
_entity.id
_entity.type
_entity.pdbx_description
1 polymer ?
#
loop_
_entity_poly.entity_id
_entity_poly.type
_entity_poly.pdbx_seq_one_letter_code
_entity_poly.pdbx_strand_id
1 'polypeptide(L)'
;GLSRFEQRMARRLPIAILPLLVLMTIGIARRFNDYGITLNRLYLLTLNIWFYIVCIGLFVLRARRIQWIAVSFAGIFLLTSVLPVNYARLTHRYMFQALSIQIQTSYKGELPMDEEQYLDWLASLPRETARLTNSRLKILDYTFKDKEIHRLVAPDINYWGAEKCIKENSEV
;
A
#
# COMPACT_ATOMS: atom_id res chain seq x y z
N GLY A 1 0.42 -4.30 -43.31
CA GLY A 1 -0.85 -3.88 -42.69
C GLY A 1 -1.39 -4.99 -41.85
N LEU A 2 -1.92 -4.69 -40.64
CA LEU A 2 -2.58 -5.65 -39.77
C LEU A 2 -3.74 -6.35 -40.49
N SER A 3 -3.85 -7.65 -40.33
CA SER A 3 -4.95 -8.40 -40.90
C SER A 3 -6.30 -7.94 -40.32
N ARG A 4 -7.40 -8.12 -41.07
CA ARG A 4 -8.76 -7.78 -40.57
C ARG A 4 -9.12 -8.50 -39.27
N PHE A 5 -8.50 -9.64 -39.01
CA PHE A 5 -8.65 -10.41 -37.80
C PHE A 5 -7.97 -9.73 -36.61
N GLU A 6 -6.73 -9.29 -36.78
CA GLU A 6 -5.95 -8.57 -35.75
C GLU A 6 -6.61 -7.25 -35.35
N GLN A 7 -7.18 -6.52 -36.31
CA GLN A 7 -7.92 -5.29 -36.03
C GLN A 7 -9.21 -5.54 -35.22
N ARG A 8 -9.92 -6.65 -35.46
CA ARG A 8 -11.10 -7.03 -34.69
C ARG A 8 -10.74 -7.50 -33.29
N MET A 9 -9.66 -8.26 -33.14
CA MET A 9 -9.13 -8.68 -31.85
C MET A 9 -8.69 -7.47 -31.01
N ALA A 10 -7.88 -6.59 -31.58
CA ALA A 10 -7.39 -5.39 -30.89
C ALA A 10 -8.51 -4.46 -30.45
N ARG A 11 -9.67 -4.48 -31.09
CA ARG A 11 -10.84 -3.68 -30.70
C ARG A 11 -11.70 -4.32 -29.63
N ARG A 12 -11.75 -5.67 -29.56
CA ARG A 12 -12.57 -6.41 -28.59
C ARG A 12 -11.81 -6.70 -27.30
N LEU A 13 -10.50 -6.86 -27.38
CA LEU A 13 -9.65 -7.17 -26.25
C LEU A 13 -9.76 -6.14 -25.09
N PRO A 14 -9.73 -4.81 -25.34
CA PRO A 14 -9.88 -3.83 -24.26
C PRO A 14 -11.23 -3.94 -23.54
N ILE A 15 -12.31 -4.26 -24.29
CA ILE A 15 -13.65 -4.39 -23.70
C ILE A 15 -13.72 -5.63 -22.80
N ALA A 16 -13.06 -6.72 -23.19
CA ALA A 16 -13.00 -7.93 -22.36
C ALA A 16 -12.13 -7.78 -21.11
N ILE A 17 -11.11 -6.91 -21.17
CA ILE A 17 -10.20 -6.65 -20.03
C ILE A 17 -10.82 -5.67 -19.03
N LEU A 18 -11.71 -4.76 -19.44
CA LEU A 18 -12.32 -3.75 -18.56
C LEU A 18 -12.96 -4.35 -17.28
N PRO A 19 -13.80 -5.40 -17.33
CA PRO A 19 -14.36 -5.98 -16.11
C PRO A 19 -13.29 -6.54 -15.18
N LEU A 20 -12.21 -7.10 -15.73
CA LEU A 20 -11.08 -7.58 -14.93
C LEU A 20 -10.35 -6.43 -14.22
N LEU A 21 -10.16 -5.30 -14.90
CA LEU A 21 -9.56 -4.09 -14.32
C LEU A 21 -10.42 -3.52 -13.20
N VAL A 22 -11.75 -3.52 -13.37
CA VAL A 22 -12.68 -3.07 -12.33
C VAL A 22 -12.56 -3.97 -11.08
N LEU A 23 -12.55 -5.29 -11.27
CA LEU A 23 -12.35 -6.24 -10.16
C LEU A 23 -11.00 -6.03 -9.46
N MET A 24 -9.94 -5.79 -10.24
CA MET A 24 -8.62 -5.49 -9.69
C MET A 24 -8.64 -4.18 -8.89
N THR A 25 -9.32 -3.14 -9.38
CA THR A 25 -9.49 -1.86 -8.66
C THR A 25 -10.23 -2.05 -7.34
N ILE A 26 -11.31 -2.82 -7.32
CA ILE A 26 -12.07 -3.15 -6.11
C ILE A 26 -11.18 -3.91 -5.11
N GLY A 27 -10.42 -4.88 -5.59
CA GLY A 27 -9.49 -5.65 -4.77
C GLY A 27 -8.38 -4.78 -4.14
N ILE A 28 -7.84 -3.84 -4.91
CA ILE A 28 -6.85 -2.87 -4.43
C ILE A 28 -7.49 -1.94 -3.39
N ALA A 29 -8.67 -1.38 -3.68
CA ALA A 29 -9.38 -0.47 -2.78
C ALA A 29 -9.70 -1.13 -1.43
N ARG A 30 -10.21 -2.37 -1.43
CA ARG A 30 -10.42 -3.15 -0.18
C ARG A 30 -9.13 -3.31 0.62
N ARG A 31 -8.05 -3.68 -0.04
CA ARG A 31 -6.75 -3.87 0.63
C ARG A 31 -6.17 -2.57 1.18
N PHE A 32 -6.45 -1.42 0.55
CA PHE A 32 -6.07 -0.12 1.10
C PHE A 32 -6.85 0.19 2.38
N ASN A 33 -8.15 -0.14 2.39
CA ASN A 33 -9.00 0.09 3.54
C ASN A 33 -8.64 -0.81 4.72
N ASP A 34 -8.37 -2.10 4.47
CA ASP A 34 -8.14 -3.10 5.52
C ASP A 34 -6.74 -2.98 6.16
N TYR A 35 -5.73 -2.61 5.39
CA TYR A 35 -4.32 -2.70 5.85
C TYR A 35 -3.51 -1.41 5.65
N GLY A 36 -4.12 -0.36 5.12
CA GLY A 36 -3.46 0.92 4.84
C GLY A 36 -2.52 0.91 3.61
N ILE A 37 -1.78 2.00 3.46
CA ILE A 37 -0.91 2.26 2.31
C ILE A 37 0.43 1.54 2.49
N THR A 38 0.79 0.66 1.55
CA THR A 38 2.10 0.02 1.48
C THR A 38 2.72 0.22 0.10
N LEU A 39 4.05 0.17 0.02
CA LEU A 39 4.81 0.33 -1.23
C LEU A 39 4.30 -0.57 -2.35
N ASN A 40 4.15 -1.87 -2.07
CA ASN A 40 3.71 -2.85 -3.07
C ASN A 40 2.32 -2.54 -3.63
N ARG A 41 1.44 -1.95 -2.82
CA ARG A 41 0.09 -1.58 -3.26
C ARG A 41 0.09 -0.33 -4.11
N LEU A 42 0.99 0.62 -3.84
CA LEU A 42 1.19 1.79 -4.70
C LEU A 42 1.67 1.38 -6.10
N TYR A 43 2.58 0.41 -6.18
CA TYR A 43 3.00 -0.15 -7.48
C TYR A 43 1.84 -0.83 -8.21
N LEU A 44 1.03 -1.65 -7.51
CA LEU A 44 -0.15 -2.28 -8.10
C LEU A 44 -1.19 -1.26 -8.58
N LEU A 45 -1.40 -0.19 -7.81
CA LEU A 45 -2.29 0.90 -8.21
C LEU A 45 -1.78 1.62 -9.46
N THR A 46 -0.49 1.93 -9.51
CA THR A 46 0.15 2.55 -10.67
C THR A 46 0.02 1.67 -11.92
N LEU A 47 0.25 0.37 -11.78
CA LEU A 47 0.08 -0.59 -12.87
C LEU A 47 -1.38 -0.67 -13.32
N ASN A 48 -2.33 -0.67 -12.39
CA ASN A 48 -3.76 -0.67 -12.69
C ASN A 48 -4.19 0.58 -13.46
N ILE A 49 -3.74 1.77 -13.03
CA ILE A 49 -3.99 3.04 -13.73
C ILE A 49 -3.38 2.99 -15.14
N TRP A 50 -2.17 2.46 -15.29
CA TRP A 50 -1.56 2.30 -16.61
C TRP A 50 -2.37 1.39 -17.52
N PHE A 51 -2.89 0.28 -17.02
CA PHE A 51 -3.77 -0.59 -17.82
C PHE A 51 -5.03 0.13 -18.30
N TYR A 52 -5.65 0.98 -17.47
CA TYR A 52 -6.77 1.82 -17.91
C TYR A 52 -6.34 2.77 -19.05
N ILE A 53 -5.19 3.42 -18.90
CA ILE A 53 -4.66 4.31 -19.95
C ILE A 53 -4.43 3.54 -21.25
N VAL A 54 -3.88 2.32 -21.17
CA VAL A 54 -3.68 1.45 -22.34
C VAL A 54 -5.01 1.06 -22.98
N CYS A 55 -5.99 0.64 -22.18
CA CYS A 55 -7.32 0.26 -22.69
C CYS A 55 -8.01 1.44 -23.41
N ILE A 56 -7.99 2.63 -22.78
CA ILE A 56 -8.54 3.86 -23.37
C ILE A 56 -7.77 4.24 -24.63
N GLY A 57 -6.45 4.19 -24.59
CA GLY A 57 -5.59 4.50 -25.73
C GLY A 57 -5.83 3.55 -26.91
N LEU A 58 -5.99 2.25 -26.69
CA LEU A 58 -6.32 1.28 -27.75
C LEU A 58 -7.70 1.56 -28.36
N PHE A 59 -8.65 1.98 -27.52
CA PHE A 59 -9.99 2.32 -27.98
C PHE A 59 -9.99 3.60 -28.84
N VAL A 60 -9.32 4.66 -28.36
CA VAL A 60 -9.27 5.98 -29.03
C VAL A 60 -8.40 5.95 -30.28
N LEU A 61 -7.20 5.37 -30.20
CA LEU A 61 -6.22 5.34 -31.28
C LEU A 61 -6.47 4.23 -32.30
N ARG A 62 -7.56 3.46 -32.14
CA ARG A 62 -7.94 2.34 -33.02
C ARG A 62 -6.80 1.38 -33.34
N ALA A 63 -5.91 1.12 -32.38
CA ALA A 63 -4.78 0.22 -32.50
C ALA A 63 -3.81 0.52 -33.68
N ARG A 64 -3.79 1.75 -34.19
CA ARG A 64 -2.98 2.12 -35.37
C ARG A 64 -1.47 2.01 -35.15
N ARG A 65 -1.01 2.17 -33.91
CA ARG A 65 0.42 2.06 -33.55
C ARG A 65 0.54 1.37 -32.19
N ILE A 66 0.85 0.09 -32.18
CA ILE A 66 1.00 -0.71 -30.95
C ILE A 66 2.30 -0.34 -30.19
N GLN A 67 3.27 0.22 -30.90
CA GLN A 67 4.57 0.60 -30.34
C GLN A 67 4.51 1.55 -29.14
N TRP A 68 3.49 2.43 -29.08
CA TRP A 68 3.32 3.35 -27.95
C TRP A 68 3.08 2.65 -26.61
N ILE A 69 2.50 1.43 -26.64
CA ILE A 69 2.26 0.62 -25.43
C ILE A 69 3.60 0.23 -24.80
N ALA A 70 4.54 -0.26 -25.61
CA ALA A 70 5.88 -0.63 -25.11
C ALA A 70 6.63 0.61 -24.60
N VAL A 71 6.55 1.73 -25.31
CA VAL A 71 7.18 3.00 -24.92
C VAL A 71 6.57 3.54 -23.62
N SER A 72 5.24 3.53 -23.49
CA SER A 72 4.56 3.99 -22.28
C SER A 72 4.85 3.07 -21.09
N PHE A 73 4.94 1.75 -21.31
CA PHE A 73 5.33 0.81 -20.27
C PHE A 73 6.77 1.06 -19.80
N ALA A 74 7.71 1.20 -20.73
CA ALA A 74 9.09 1.54 -20.41
C ALA A 74 9.18 2.89 -19.67
N GLY A 75 8.42 3.89 -20.10
CA GLY A 75 8.35 5.19 -19.45
C GLY A 75 7.84 5.09 -18.00
N ILE A 76 6.74 4.38 -17.77
CA ILE A 76 6.18 4.18 -16.42
C ILE A 76 7.12 3.32 -15.58
N PHE A 77 7.72 2.29 -16.15
CA PHE A 77 8.71 1.47 -15.44
C PHE A 77 9.93 2.29 -15.01
N LEU A 78 10.47 3.13 -15.89
CA LEU A 78 11.54 4.06 -15.54
C LEU A 78 11.10 5.05 -14.46
N LEU A 79 9.90 5.62 -14.61
CA LEU A 79 9.33 6.57 -13.66
C LEU A 79 9.13 5.93 -12.28
N THR A 80 8.60 4.73 -12.22
CA THR A 80 8.43 3.99 -10.95
C THR A 80 9.75 3.49 -10.38
N SER A 81 10.76 3.20 -11.22
CA SER A 81 12.09 2.82 -10.78
C SER A 81 12.88 4.00 -10.20
N VAL A 82 12.69 5.20 -10.76
CA VAL A 82 13.32 6.44 -10.27
C VAL A 82 12.56 7.02 -9.08
N LEU A 83 11.24 6.80 -9.02
CA LEU A 83 10.32 7.27 -7.96
C LEU A 83 10.17 6.36 -6.72
N PRO A 84 10.79 5.15 -6.58
CA PRO A 84 10.62 4.34 -5.37
C PRO A 84 11.00 5.11 -4.10
N VAL A 85 11.95 6.03 -4.22
CA VAL A 85 12.33 6.93 -3.13
C VAL A 85 11.17 7.85 -2.72
N ASN A 86 10.35 8.31 -3.68
CA ASN A 86 9.19 9.16 -3.37
C ASN A 86 8.03 8.37 -2.78
N TYR A 87 7.77 7.16 -3.27
CA TYR A 87 6.75 6.28 -2.69
C TYR A 87 7.13 5.81 -1.30
N ALA A 88 8.39 5.49 -1.06
CA ALA A 88 8.88 5.15 0.26
C ALA A 88 8.70 6.32 1.22
N ARG A 89 9.12 7.54 0.83
CA ARG A 89 8.94 8.74 1.66
C ARG A 89 7.47 9.07 1.92
N LEU A 90 6.61 8.92 0.91
CA LEU A 90 5.18 9.17 1.05
C LEU A 90 4.54 8.18 2.02
N THR A 91 4.83 6.89 1.86
CA THR A 91 4.35 5.83 2.74
C THR A 91 4.84 6.04 4.17
N HIS A 92 6.13 6.34 4.33
CA HIS A 92 6.74 6.64 5.62
C HIS A 92 6.04 7.82 6.32
N ARG A 93 5.94 8.96 5.65
CA ARG A 93 5.27 10.16 6.21
C ARG A 93 3.82 9.87 6.61
N TYR A 94 3.08 9.20 5.74
CA TYR A 94 1.68 8.86 6.02
C TYR A 94 1.55 7.93 7.23
N MET A 95 2.37 6.88 7.30
CA MET A 95 2.36 5.94 8.42
C MET A 95 2.77 6.63 9.73
N PHE A 96 3.84 7.42 9.68
CA PHE A 96 4.33 8.13 10.86
C PHE A 96 3.32 9.16 11.38
N GLN A 97 2.71 9.97 10.50
CA GLN A 97 1.68 10.93 10.88
C GLN A 97 0.45 10.25 11.48
N ALA A 98 -0.06 9.21 10.81
CA ALA A 98 -1.22 8.47 11.31
C ALA A 98 -0.96 7.86 12.69
N LEU A 99 0.26 7.36 12.90
CA LEU A 99 0.68 6.76 14.15
C LEU A 99 0.87 7.81 15.26
N SER A 100 1.54 8.92 14.96
CA SER A 100 1.77 10.00 15.93
C SER A 100 0.45 10.62 16.40
N ILE A 101 -0.50 10.86 15.50
CA ILE A 101 -1.84 11.35 15.85
C ILE A 101 -2.56 10.33 16.74
N GLN A 102 -2.49 9.05 16.40
CA GLN A 102 -3.16 8.00 17.16
C GLN A 102 -2.58 7.89 18.58
N ILE A 103 -1.25 7.89 18.73
CA ILE A 103 -0.60 7.86 20.04
C ILE A 103 -0.97 9.10 20.86
N GLN A 104 -0.87 10.30 20.29
CA GLN A 104 -1.22 11.54 21.00
C GLN A 104 -2.69 11.60 21.44
N THR A 105 -3.58 10.95 20.69
CA THR A 105 -5.02 10.96 21.01
C THR A 105 -5.40 9.91 22.05
N SER A 106 -4.76 8.73 22.02
CA SER A 106 -5.15 7.57 22.84
C SER A 106 -4.21 7.27 24.00
N TYR A 107 -2.97 7.76 23.97
CA TYR A 107 -2.00 7.55 25.03
C TYR A 107 -1.76 8.83 25.83
N LYS A 108 -1.89 8.75 27.16
CA LYS A 108 -1.74 9.88 28.08
C LYS A 108 -0.48 9.80 28.95
N GLY A 109 0.36 8.78 28.74
CA GLY A 109 1.60 8.57 29.50
C GLY A 109 2.80 9.34 28.93
N GLU A 110 3.95 9.16 29.55
CA GLU A 110 5.22 9.72 29.11
C GLU A 110 5.78 8.96 27.90
N LEU A 111 6.41 9.66 26.96
CA LEU A 111 7.08 9.10 25.79
C LEU A 111 8.61 9.16 26.00
N PRO A 112 9.37 8.17 25.53
CA PRO A 112 8.96 6.97 24.78
C PRO A 112 8.33 5.90 25.69
N MET A 113 7.39 5.12 25.12
CA MET A 113 6.75 3.99 25.82
C MET A 113 7.71 2.83 25.96
N ASP A 114 7.81 2.25 27.15
CA ASP A 114 8.47 0.97 27.40
C ASP A 114 7.62 -0.20 26.87
N GLU A 115 8.19 -1.41 26.81
CA GLU A 115 7.50 -2.60 26.28
C GLU A 115 6.20 -2.91 27.03
N GLU A 116 6.22 -2.82 28.37
CA GLU A 116 5.03 -3.06 29.21
C GLU A 116 3.93 -2.00 28.93
N GLN A 117 4.29 -0.74 28.92
CA GLN A 117 3.37 0.37 28.59
C GLN A 117 2.80 0.25 27.18
N TYR A 118 3.63 -0.21 26.24
CA TYR A 118 3.22 -0.42 24.87
C TYR A 118 2.19 -1.56 24.76
N LEU A 119 2.40 -2.67 25.45
CA LEU A 119 1.47 -3.80 25.47
C LEU A 119 0.14 -3.43 26.13
N ASP A 120 0.17 -2.72 27.25
CA ASP A 120 -1.02 -2.23 27.95
C ASP A 120 -1.80 -1.26 27.08
N TRP A 121 -1.10 -0.33 26.40
CA TRP A 121 -1.75 0.59 25.47
C TRP A 121 -2.40 -0.15 24.29
N LEU A 122 -1.72 -1.13 23.70
CA LEU A 122 -2.30 -1.94 22.62
C LEU A 122 -3.53 -2.73 23.09
N ALA A 123 -3.50 -3.24 24.32
CA ALA A 123 -4.62 -3.97 24.91
C ALA A 123 -5.84 -3.06 25.15
N SER A 124 -5.63 -1.75 25.34
CA SER A 124 -6.70 -0.76 25.49
C SER A 124 -7.38 -0.38 24.17
N LEU A 125 -6.74 -0.70 23.03
CA LEU A 125 -7.28 -0.36 21.69
C LEU A 125 -8.21 -1.46 21.16
N PRO A 126 -9.18 -1.09 20.27
CA PRO A 126 -9.92 -2.09 19.52
C PRO A 126 -8.95 -3.00 18.74
N ARG A 127 -9.23 -4.31 18.72
CA ARG A 127 -8.35 -5.36 18.16
C ARG A 127 -7.80 -5.04 16.78
N GLU A 128 -8.64 -4.61 15.85
CA GLU A 128 -8.22 -4.24 14.49
C GLU A 128 -7.28 -3.04 14.49
N THR A 129 -7.55 -2.07 15.35
CA THR A 129 -6.71 -0.89 15.51
C THR A 129 -5.35 -1.26 16.11
N ALA A 130 -5.31 -2.09 17.16
CA ALA A 130 -4.09 -2.58 17.77
C ALA A 130 -3.23 -3.35 16.77
N ARG A 131 -3.84 -4.23 15.97
CA ARG A 131 -3.15 -4.99 14.92
C ARG A 131 -2.55 -4.08 13.84
N LEU A 132 -3.33 -3.11 13.37
CA LEU A 132 -2.86 -2.15 12.36
C LEU A 132 -1.73 -1.27 12.90
N THR A 133 -1.83 -0.84 14.13
CA THR A 133 -0.83 -0.02 14.81
C THR A 133 0.49 -0.77 14.99
N ASN A 134 0.43 -1.99 15.52
CA ASN A 134 1.60 -2.86 15.67
C ASN A 134 2.26 -3.16 14.30
N SER A 135 1.47 -3.42 13.26
CA SER A 135 1.97 -3.65 11.90
C SER A 135 2.65 -2.40 11.32
N ARG A 136 2.11 -1.21 11.56
CA ARG A 136 2.70 0.06 11.10
C ARG A 136 4.01 0.35 11.80
N LEU A 137 4.07 0.20 13.13
CA LEU A 137 5.29 0.36 13.91
C LEU A 137 6.39 -0.59 13.44
N LYS A 138 6.06 -1.86 13.28
CA LYS A 138 6.96 -2.88 12.78
C LYS A 138 7.53 -2.54 11.39
N ILE A 139 6.70 -2.04 10.45
CA ILE A 139 7.15 -1.63 9.13
C ILE A 139 8.06 -0.40 9.23
N LEU A 140 7.72 0.58 10.03
CA LEU A 140 8.52 1.79 10.21
C LEU A 140 9.87 1.47 10.81
N ASP A 141 9.94 0.62 11.81
CA ASP A 141 11.18 0.25 12.48
C ASP A 141 12.05 -0.67 11.61
N TYR A 142 11.53 -1.80 11.14
CA TYR A 142 12.34 -2.78 10.39
C TYR A 142 12.60 -2.39 8.94
N THR A 143 11.62 -1.79 8.26
CA THR A 143 11.75 -1.50 6.82
C THR A 143 12.39 -0.14 6.57
N PHE A 144 11.98 0.87 7.31
CA PHE A 144 12.49 2.23 7.14
C PHE A 144 13.64 2.57 8.07
N LYS A 145 13.88 1.78 9.13
CA LYS A 145 14.91 2.01 10.16
C LYS A 145 14.85 3.44 10.70
N ASP A 146 13.64 3.90 10.97
CA ASP A 146 13.39 5.28 11.35
C ASP A 146 13.71 5.51 12.82
N LYS A 147 14.76 6.28 13.07
CA LYS A 147 15.17 6.67 14.42
C LYS A 147 14.15 7.60 15.12
N GLU A 148 13.27 8.25 14.36
CA GLU A 148 12.24 9.13 14.96
C GLU A 148 11.17 8.33 15.70
N ILE A 149 10.99 7.06 15.36
CA ILE A 149 10.09 6.14 16.09
C ILE A 149 10.54 5.94 17.52
N HIS A 150 11.83 5.92 17.76
CA HIS A 150 12.37 5.76 19.14
C HIS A 150 12.05 6.92 20.08
N ARG A 151 11.47 8.02 19.54
CA ARG A 151 10.86 9.08 20.37
C ARG A 151 9.46 8.72 20.86
N LEU A 152 8.81 7.76 20.21
CA LEU A 152 7.45 7.32 20.53
C LEU A 152 7.47 6.02 21.33
N VAL A 153 8.38 5.13 20.96
CA VAL A 153 8.43 3.76 21.46
C VAL A 153 9.90 3.35 21.68
N ALA A 154 10.21 2.66 22.75
CA ALA A 154 11.57 2.22 23.05
C ALA A 154 12.15 1.30 21.95
N PRO A 155 13.47 1.31 21.71
CA PRO A 155 14.08 0.56 20.62
C PRO A 155 14.02 -0.96 20.78
N ASP A 156 13.78 -1.45 21.97
CA ASP A 156 13.87 -2.88 22.32
C ASP A 156 12.50 -3.59 22.32
N ILE A 157 11.47 -3.00 21.72
CA ILE A 157 10.12 -3.57 21.72
C ILE A 157 10.03 -4.81 20.85
N ASN A 158 9.46 -5.88 21.42
CA ASN A 158 9.18 -7.11 20.71
C ASN A 158 7.80 -7.07 20.01
N TYR A 159 7.76 -6.52 18.80
CA TYR A 159 6.53 -6.46 17.99
C TYR A 159 5.91 -7.83 17.68
N TRP A 160 6.69 -8.90 17.65
CA TRP A 160 6.20 -10.26 17.43
C TRP A 160 5.49 -10.81 18.65
N GLY A 161 6.02 -10.53 19.86
CA GLY A 161 5.36 -10.83 21.14
C GLY A 161 4.02 -10.09 21.24
N ALA A 162 4.00 -8.81 20.91
CA ALA A 162 2.78 -8.01 20.90
C ALA A 162 1.71 -8.56 19.93
N GLU A 163 2.11 -9.04 18.74
CA GLU A 163 1.18 -9.67 17.79
C GLU A 163 0.55 -10.95 18.36
N LYS A 164 1.30 -11.71 19.15
CA LYS A 164 0.81 -12.93 19.81
C LYS A 164 -0.19 -12.59 20.92
N CYS A 165 0.11 -11.60 21.78
CA CYS A 165 -0.81 -11.12 22.79
C CYS A 165 -2.13 -10.61 22.22
N ILE A 166 -2.11 -9.86 21.10
CA ILE A 166 -3.31 -9.37 20.42
C ILE A 166 -4.18 -10.54 19.91
N LYS A 167 -3.58 -11.67 19.52
CA LYS A 167 -4.30 -12.87 19.08
C LYS A 167 -4.90 -13.64 20.24
N GLU A 168 -4.15 -13.84 21.33
CA GLU A 168 -4.57 -14.60 22.50
C GLU A 168 -5.73 -13.94 23.25
N ASN A 169 -5.74 -12.61 23.36
CA ASN A 169 -6.86 -11.86 23.95
C ASN A 169 -8.15 -11.93 23.12
N SER A 170 -8.19 -12.71 22.06
CA SER A 170 -9.36 -12.87 21.19
C SER A 170 -10.12 -14.17 21.38
N GLU A 171 -9.61 -15.08 22.21
CA GLU A 171 -10.21 -16.40 22.46
C GLU A 171 -10.95 -16.47 23.81
N VAL A 172 -11.02 -15.34 24.55
CA VAL A 172 -11.79 -15.15 25.76
C VAL A 172 -12.99 -14.27 25.47
#